data_02315a6604d98dc378ddbdc705a1be93
#
_entry.id   02315a6604d98dc378ddbdc705a1be93
#
_cell.length_a   1.000
_cell.length_b   1.000
_cell.length_c   1.000
_cell.angle_alpha   90.00
_cell.angle_beta   90.00
_cell.angle_gamma   90.00
#
_symmetry.space_group_name_H-M   'P 1'
#
loop_
_entity.id
_entity.type
_entity.pdbx_description
1 polymer ?
#
loop_
_entity_poly.entity_id
_entity_poly.type
_entity_poly.pdbx_seq_one_letter_code
_entity_poly.pdbx_strand_id
1 'polypeptide(L)'
;MEKVVNNQMVSQSAVTMMLIQMLICLALPIGLAVWVIKRRSHPKKGATKIFFIGMGIFFLFAGVLEGPFRGIARQFQHTPWAYALYGALLAGVFEEVGRFLGFKFIQKRIPDKINDPETPFLYGLGHGGL
;
A
#
# COMPACT_ATOMS: atom_id res chain seq x y z
N MET A 1 35.81 17.66 -13.22
CA MET A 1 35.71 17.21 -11.83
C MET A 1 34.45 17.74 -11.12
N GLU A 2 34.17 19.03 -11.22
CA GLU A 2 33.03 19.68 -10.57
C GLU A 2 31.65 19.12 -10.99
N LYS A 3 31.41 18.82 -12.29
CA LYS A 3 30.19 18.22 -12.78
C LYS A 3 29.89 16.80 -12.25
N VAL A 4 30.96 16.01 -12.02
CA VAL A 4 30.85 14.65 -11.49
C VAL A 4 30.47 14.67 -10.01
N VAL A 5 31.07 15.60 -9.25
CA VAL A 5 30.78 15.80 -7.82
C VAL A 5 29.31 16.28 -7.63
N ASN A 6 28.83 17.19 -8.49
CA ASN A 6 27.45 17.66 -8.43
C ASN A 6 26.43 16.57 -8.75
N ASN A 7 26.71 15.72 -9.75
CA ASN A 7 25.82 14.60 -10.06
C ASN A 7 25.77 13.54 -8.96
N GLN A 8 26.88 13.30 -8.26
CA GLN A 8 26.90 12.38 -7.11
C GLN A 8 26.16 12.96 -5.90
N MET A 9 26.29 14.24 -5.63
CA MET A 9 25.58 14.88 -4.50
C MET A 9 24.06 14.91 -4.72
N VAL A 10 23.61 15.21 -5.94
CA VAL A 10 22.18 15.13 -6.30
C VAL A 10 21.65 13.71 -6.16
N SER A 11 22.43 12.71 -6.59
CA SER A 11 22.08 11.29 -6.44
C SER A 11 21.98 10.85 -4.97
N GLN A 12 22.91 11.25 -4.12
CA GLN A 12 22.88 10.92 -2.69
C GLN A 12 21.70 11.58 -1.97
N SER A 13 21.41 12.85 -2.25
CA SER A 13 20.25 13.53 -1.69
C SER A 13 18.95 12.88 -2.12
N ALA A 14 18.81 12.48 -3.39
CA ALA A 14 17.64 11.77 -3.90
C ALA A 14 17.44 10.43 -3.18
N VAL A 15 18.50 9.63 -3.05
CA VAL A 15 18.45 8.35 -2.32
C VAL A 15 18.06 8.55 -0.85
N THR A 16 18.65 9.55 -0.19
CA THR A 16 18.33 9.86 1.21
C THR A 16 16.87 10.25 1.37
N MET A 17 16.34 11.11 0.48
CA MET A 17 14.94 11.48 0.49
C MET A 17 13.99 10.30 0.25
N MET A 18 14.34 9.41 -0.69
CA MET A 18 13.58 8.19 -0.95
C MET A 18 13.54 7.26 0.27
N LEU A 19 14.66 7.10 0.97
CA LEU A 19 14.72 6.29 2.20
C LEU A 19 13.90 6.90 3.33
N ILE A 20 13.98 8.21 3.53
CA ILE A 20 13.15 8.91 4.53
C ILE A 20 11.66 8.73 4.21
N GLN A 21 11.29 8.93 2.95
CA GLN A 21 9.90 8.78 2.50
C GLN A 21 9.41 7.34 2.70
N MET A 22 10.21 6.36 2.37
CA MET A 22 9.91 4.94 2.60
C MET A 22 9.70 4.64 4.09
N LEU A 23 10.56 5.16 4.96
CA LEU A 23 10.42 4.99 6.42
C LEU A 23 9.13 5.62 6.95
N ILE A 24 8.78 6.82 6.49
CA ILE A 24 7.53 7.50 6.87
C ILE A 24 6.32 6.69 6.39
N CYS A 25 6.33 6.23 5.14
CA CYS A 25 5.25 5.43 4.55
C CYS A 25 5.03 4.11 5.30
N LEU A 26 6.07 3.51 5.84
CA LEU A 26 5.96 2.30 6.65
C LEU A 26 5.55 2.59 8.11
N ALA A 27 6.20 3.58 8.74
CA ALA A 27 6.01 3.86 10.16
C ALA A 27 4.63 4.44 10.47
N LEU A 28 4.08 5.28 9.59
CA LEU A 28 2.83 5.99 9.83
C LEU A 28 1.63 5.04 9.88
N PRO A 29 1.37 4.15 8.90
CA PRO A 29 0.24 3.21 8.98
C PRO A 29 0.38 2.19 10.11
N ILE A 30 1.60 1.72 10.38
CA ILE A 30 1.86 0.81 11.51
C ILE A 30 1.59 1.54 12.84
N GLY A 31 2.10 2.75 13.00
CA GLY A 31 1.88 3.56 14.19
C GLY A 31 0.41 3.85 14.45
N LEU A 32 -0.33 4.23 13.39
CA LEU A 32 -1.78 4.44 13.46
C LEU A 32 -2.54 3.16 13.81
N ALA A 33 -2.19 2.03 13.19
CA ALA A 33 -2.81 0.75 13.50
C ALA A 33 -2.58 0.35 14.98
N VAL A 34 -1.37 0.48 15.47
CA VAL A 34 -1.03 0.22 16.89
C VAL A 34 -1.79 1.16 17.80
N TRP A 35 -1.88 2.45 17.46
CA TRP A 35 -2.60 3.45 18.24
C TRP A 35 -4.10 3.12 18.34
N VAL A 36 -4.74 2.79 17.19
CA VAL A 36 -6.16 2.38 17.14
C VAL A 36 -6.37 1.13 17.98
N ILE A 37 -5.55 0.08 17.78
CA ILE A 37 -5.67 -1.18 18.52
C ILE A 37 -5.50 -0.97 20.03
N LYS A 38 -4.62 -0.06 20.47
CA LYS A 38 -4.42 0.24 21.90
C LYS A 38 -5.57 1.03 22.52
N ARG A 39 -6.20 1.93 21.75
CA ARG A 39 -7.31 2.78 22.24
C ARG A 39 -8.67 2.10 22.22
N ARG A 40 -8.78 0.91 21.68
CA ARG A 40 -10.06 0.17 21.59
C ARG A 40 -10.64 -0.13 22.97
N SER A 41 -11.91 0.20 23.13
CA SER A 41 -12.72 -0.21 24.30
C SER A 41 -13.24 -1.65 24.18
N HIS A 42 -13.21 -2.24 22.98
CA HIS A 42 -13.68 -3.60 22.67
C HIS A 42 -12.52 -4.63 22.61
N PRO A 43 -12.83 -5.95 22.72
CA PRO A 43 -11.79 -6.99 22.72
C PRO A 43 -10.88 -6.88 21.49
N LYS A 44 -9.58 -6.76 21.73
CA LYS A 44 -8.51 -6.63 20.71
C LYS A 44 -8.40 -7.84 19.79
N LYS A 45 -9.11 -8.94 20.13
CA LYS A 45 -9.05 -10.20 19.41
C LYS A 45 -9.57 -10.03 17.97
N GLY A 46 -8.69 -10.17 16.99
CA GLY A 46 -9.00 -10.06 15.56
C GLY A 46 -8.65 -8.73 14.89
N ALA A 47 -8.44 -7.64 15.63
CA ALA A 47 -8.06 -6.35 15.05
C ALA A 47 -6.74 -6.40 14.27
N THR A 48 -5.73 -7.01 14.88
CA THR A 48 -4.42 -7.23 14.24
C THR A 48 -4.53 -8.12 12.99
N LYS A 49 -5.41 -9.14 13.03
CA LYS A 49 -5.67 -9.99 11.86
C LYS A 49 -6.19 -9.19 10.67
N ILE A 50 -7.10 -8.25 10.90
CA ILE A 50 -7.71 -7.42 9.85
C ILE A 50 -6.65 -6.57 9.15
N PHE A 51 -5.76 -5.95 9.93
CA PHE A 51 -4.62 -5.20 9.40
C PHE A 51 -3.72 -6.07 8.51
N PHE A 52 -3.32 -7.25 8.98
CA PHE A 52 -2.47 -8.16 8.21
C PHE A 52 -3.19 -8.76 6.99
N ILE A 53 -4.51 -8.96 7.04
CA ILE A 53 -5.30 -9.36 5.86
C ILE A 53 -5.22 -8.24 4.80
N GLY A 54 -5.42 -6.97 5.20
CA GLY A 54 -5.28 -5.84 4.28
C GLY A 54 -3.91 -5.80 3.62
N MET A 55 -2.85 -5.93 4.41
CA MET A 55 -1.46 -5.95 3.93
C MET A 55 -1.19 -7.12 2.97
N GLY A 56 -1.66 -8.32 3.30
CA GLY A 56 -1.52 -9.50 2.44
C GLY A 56 -2.26 -9.38 1.11
N ILE A 57 -3.46 -8.82 1.12
CA ILE A 57 -4.24 -8.54 -0.10
C ILE A 57 -3.55 -7.50 -0.96
N PHE A 58 -3.05 -6.40 -0.37
CA PHE A 58 -2.28 -5.40 -1.09
C PHE A 58 -1.06 -6.02 -1.77
N PHE A 59 -0.26 -6.77 -1.01
CA PHE A 59 0.92 -7.45 -1.54
C PHE A 59 0.58 -8.41 -2.69
N LEU A 60 -0.51 -9.19 -2.55
CA LEU A 60 -0.95 -10.10 -3.58
C LEU A 60 -1.36 -9.36 -4.86
N PHE A 61 -2.18 -8.32 -4.76
CA PHE A 61 -2.73 -7.61 -5.92
C PHE A 61 -1.72 -6.66 -6.55
N ALA A 62 -1.12 -5.75 -5.76
CA ALA A 62 -0.17 -4.77 -6.26
C ALA A 62 1.25 -5.35 -6.48
N GLY A 63 1.69 -6.28 -5.61
CA GLY A 63 3.01 -6.90 -5.72
C GLY A 63 3.09 -8.02 -6.74
N VAL A 64 2.15 -8.96 -6.70
CA VAL A 64 2.24 -10.19 -7.49
C VAL A 64 1.39 -10.13 -8.76
N LEU A 65 0.09 -9.84 -8.64
CA LEU A 65 -0.84 -9.91 -9.77
C LEU A 65 -0.66 -8.76 -10.77
N GLU A 66 -0.36 -7.56 -10.30
CA GLU A 66 -0.08 -6.40 -11.17
C GLU A 66 1.26 -6.52 -11.90
N GLY A 67 2.23 -7.22 -11.32
CA GLY A 67 3.60 -7.34 -11.83
C GLY A 67 3.72 -7.67 -13.31
N PRO A 68 3.07 -8.71 -13.83
CA PRO A 68 3.10 -9.06 -15.26
C PRO A 68 2.59 -7.94 -16.18
N PHE A 69 1.58 -7.19 -15.73
CA PHE A 69 0.97 -6.10 -16.50
C PHE A 69 1.85 -4.85 -16.54
N ARG A 70 2.70 -4.63 -15.52
CA ARG A 70 3.71 -3.57 -15.54
C ARG A 70 4.70 -3.72 -16.69
N GLY A 71 4.95 -4.94 -17.13
CA GLY A 71 5.78 -5.21 -18.31
C GLY A 71 5.24 -4.56 -19.59
N ILE A 72 3.93 -4.48 -19.74
CA ILE A 72 3.26 -3.84 -20.87
C ILE A 72 3.49 -2.32 -20.88
N ALA A 73 3.64 -1.70 -19.71
CA ALA A 73 3.92 -0.27 -19.61
C ALA A 73 5.19 0.16 -20.36
N ARG A 74 6.17 -0.74 -20.52
CA ARG A 74 7.40 -0.48 -21.27
C ARG A 74 7.14 -0.07 -22.73
N GLN A 75 6.03 -0.49 -23.31
CA GLN A 75 5.64 -0.10 -24.67
C GLN A 75 5.33 1.41 -24.77
N PHE A 76 4.97 2.05 -23.67
CA PHE A 76 4.63 3.46 -23.57
C PHE A 76 5.77 4.34 -23.05
N GLN A 77 6.96 3.77 -22.78
CA GLN A 77 8.09 4.49 -22.15
C GLN A 77 8.52 5.76 -22.91
N HIS A 78 8.32 5.80 -24.23
CA HIS A 78 8.64 6.96 -25.08
C HIS A 78 7.56 8.05 -25.06
N THR A 79 6.43 7.79 -24.39
CA THR A 79 5.31 8.73 -24.29
C THR A 79 4.96 8.90 -22.80
N PRO A 80 5.59 9.86 -22.09
CA PRO A 80 5.52 9.96 -20.62
C PRO A 80 4.09 10.02 -20.06
N TRP A 81 3.18 10.75 -20.71
CA TRP A 81 1.79 10.84 -20.28
C TRP A 81 1.04 9.50 -20.42
N ALA A 82 1.27 8.76 -21.52
CA ALA A 82 0.63 7.46 -21.73
C ALA A 82 1.17 6.41 -20.75
N TYR A 83 2.47 6.45 -20.47
CA TYR A 83 3.09 5.63 -19.44
C TYR A 83 2.50 5.89 -18.05
N ALA A 84 2.38 7.16 -17.67
CA ALA A 84 1.81 7.56 -16.39
C ALA A 84 0.33 7.20 -16.29
N LEU A 85 -0.46 7.44 -17.33
CA LEU A 85 -1.89 7.10 -17.37
C LEU A 85 -2.11 5.58 -17.27
N TYR A 86 -1.36 4.80 -18.04
CA TYR A 86 -1.43 3.33 -17.97
C TYR A 86 -1.09 2.83 -16.58
N GLY A 87 0.00 3.31 -15.99
CA GLY A 87 0.42 2.91 -14.63
C GLY A 87 -0.62 3.26 -13.57
N ALA A 88 -1.19 4.47 -13.63
CA ALA A 88 -2.22 4.90 -12.69
C ALA A 88 -3.51 4.09 -12.82
N LEU A 89 -3.97 3.80 -14.03
CA LEU A 89 -5.14 2.96 -14.28
C LEU A 89 -4.92 1.52 -13.81
N LEU A 90 -3.74 0.98 -14.11
CA LEU A 90 -3.37 -0.38 -13.71
C LEU A 90 -3.39 -0.50 -12.19
N ALA A 91 -2.65 0.36 -11.48
CA ALA A 91 -2.61 0.37 -10.03
C ALA A 91 -4.00 0.55 -9.44
N GLY A 92 -4.77 1.54 -9.91
CA GLY A 92 -6.13 1.78 -9.42
C GLY A 92 -7.04 0.57 -9.56
N VAL A 93 -7.02 -0.12 -10.71
CA VAL A 93 -7.86 -1.32 -10.92
C VAL A 93 -7.44 -2.45 -9.98
N PHE A 94 -6.15 -2.76 -9.87
CA PHE A 94 -5.69 -3.86 -9.01
C PHE A 94 -5.91 -3.56 -7.53
N GLU A 95 -5.68 -2.32 -7.09
CA GLU A 95 -5.92 -1.91 -5.72
C GLU A 95 -7.40 -1.96 -5.35
N GLU A 96 -8.31 -1.45 -6.19
CA GLU A 96 -9.74 -1.44 -5.89
C GLU A 96 -10.34 -2.85 -5.94
N VAL A 97 -9.96 -3.68 -6.92
CA VAL A 97 -10.38 -5.08 -6.97
C VAL A 97 -9.87 -5.84 -5.75
N GLY A 98 -8.59 -5.65 -5.40
CA GLY A 98 -7.99 -6.25 -4.21
C GLY A 98 -8.71 -5.83 -2.93
N ARG A 99 -8.99 -4.53 -2.78
CA ARG A 99 -9.72 -3.97 -1.64
C ARG A 99 -11.11 -4.58 -1.51
N PHE A 100 -11.85 -4.63 -2.59
CA PHE A 100 -13.20 -5.20 -2.62
C PHE A 100 -13.22 -6.69 -2.27
N LEU A 101 -12.35 -7.49 -2.89
CA LEU A 101 -12.27 -8.93 -2.64
C LEU A 101 -11.78 -9.24 -1.22
N GLY A 102 -10.82 -8.48 -0.72
CA GLY A 102 -10.35 -8.61 0.64
C GLY A 102 -11.43 -8.28 1.67
N PHE A 103 -12.23 -7.24 1.42
CA PHE A 103 -13.36 -6.90 2.29
C PHE A 103 -14.44 -8.00 2.27
N LYS A 104 -14.78 -8.55 1.10
CA LYS A 104 -15.65 -9.73 0.99
C LYS A 104 -15.09 -10.94 1.72
N PHE A 105 -13.79 -11.15 1.68
CA PHE A 105 -13.14 -12.24 2.41
C PHE A 105 -13.31 -12.07 3.92
N ILE A 106 -13.10 -10.86 4.46
CA ILE A 106 -13.32 -10.55 5.88
C ILE A 106 -14.78 -10.80 6.25
N GLN A 107 -15.72 -10.32 5.44
CA GLN A 107 -17.15 -10.51 5.65
C GLN A 107 -17.53 -11.98 5.77
N LYS A 108 -16.95 -12.83 4.93
CA LYS A 108 -17.24 -14.27 4.92
C LYS A 108 -16.54 -15.03 6.06
N ARG A 109 -15.34 -14.63 6.45
CA ARG A 109 -14.49 -15.38 7.38
C ARG A 109 -14.53 -14.87 8.82
N ILE A 110 -14.86 -13.61 8.99
CA ILE A 110 -14.87 -12.93 10.30
C ILE A 110 -16.10 -12.02 10.39
N PRO A 111 -17.34 -12.57 10.22
CA PRO A 111 -18.56 -11.77 10.14
C PRO A 111 -18.79 -10.90 11.37
N ASP A 112 -18.40 -11.36 12.57
CA ASP A 112 -18.55 -10.63 13.82
C ASP A 112 -17.79 -9.30 13.85
N LYS A 113 -16.83 -9.12 12.94
CA LYS A 113 -16.00 -7.91 12.87
C LYS A 113 -16.48 -6.90 11.83
N ILE A 114 -17.39 -7.29 10.95
CA ILE A 114 -17.82 -6.40 9.87
C ILE A 114 -18.59 -5.18 10.40
N ASN A 115 -19.32 -5.35 11.50
CA ASN A 115 -20.10 -4.29 12.16
C ASN A 115 -19.26 -3.42 13.10
N ASP A 116 -18.00 -3.75 13.30
CA ASP A 116 -17.06 -2.97 14.10
C ASP A 116 -16.58 -1.79 13.25
N PRO A 117 -16.86 -0.53 13.67
CA PRO A 117 -16.56 0.66 12.86
C PRO A 117 -15.05 0.86 12.58
N GLU A 118 -14.19 0.21 13.36
CA GLU A 118 -12.74 0.29 13.16
C GLU A 118 -12.23 -0.74 12.15
N THR A 119 -13.04 -1.74 11.78
CA THR A 119 -12.64 -2.77 10.81
C THR A 119 -12.28 -2.20 9.44
N PRO A 120 -13.10 -1.33 8.81
CA PRO A 120 -12.73 -0.71 7.54
C PRO A 120 -11.46 0.12 7.64
N PHE A 121 -11.29 0.81 8.76
CA PHE A 121 -10.11 1.65 9.00
C PHE A 121 -8.82 0.82 9.13
N LEU A 122 -8.83 -0.24 9.95
CA LEU A 122 -7.70 -1.15 10.10
C LEU A 122 -7.35 -1.90 8.83
N TYR A 123 -8.39 -2.34 8.10
CA TYR A 123 -8.21 -2.95 6.79
C TYR A 123 -7.59 -1.97 5.79
N GLY A 124 -8.11 -0.74 5.73
CA GLY A 124 -7.59 0.32 4.87
C GLY A 124 -6.15 0.69 5.17
N LEU A 125 -5.78 0.79 6.46
CA LEU A 125 -4.39 1.01 6.87
C LEU A 125 -3.46 -0.11 6.43
N GLY A 126 -3.90 -1.37 6.51
CA GLY A 126 -3.12 -2.51 6.04
C GLY A 126 -3.02 -2.57 4.53
N HIS A 127 -4.09 -2.23 3.81
CA HIS A 127 -4.16 -2.35 2.35
C HIS A 127 -3.55 -1.15 1.61
N GLY A 128 -3.76 0.05 2.09
CA GLY A 128 -3.37 1.28 1.38
C GLY A 128 -2.32 2.10 2.12
N GLY A 129 -1.87 1.66 3.29
CA GLY A 129 -0.88 2.36 4.10
C GLY A 129 0.57 1.89 3.89
N LEU A 130 0.77 0.88 3.07
CA LEU A 130 2.08 0.32 2.70
C LEU A 130 2.34 0.55 1.21
#